data_5367b648e7e5f88454f870ca83c80afb
#
_entry.id   5367b648e7e5f88454f870ca83c80afb
#
_cell.length_a   1.000
_cell.length_b   1.000
_cell.length_c   1.000
_cell.angle_alpha   90.00
_cell.angle_beta   90.00
_cell.angle_gamma   90.00
#
_symmetry.space_group_name_H-M   'P 1'
#
loop_
_entity.id
_entity.type
_entity.pdbx_description
1 polymer ?
#
loop_
_entity_poly.entity_id
_entity_poly.type
_entity_poly.pdbx_seq_one_letter_code
_entity_poly.pdbx_strand_id
1 'polypeptide(L)'
;MKKSLIYIIVAALLIGWGAYTIVGNKSKQEKEVAEVAKQVDKINVNVVTANRENINTDYSANGTFIPKQETNQSADISGRVVSVYVKEGSRVGAGQVLASIKRDAIEVDVTQAQNNLQNAIIDNQRYENAYKTGGVTKQQLDNSRLQLKNAQAAVRSQSVRMNDTKVRAGISGTINKKW
;
A
#
# COMPACT_ATOMS: atom_id res chain seq x y z
N MET A 1 56.29 35.43 -110.14
CA MET A 1 56.81 34.93 -108.83
C MET A 1 56.47 35.82 -107.61
N LYS A 2 56.10 37.08 -107.74
CA LYS A 2 55.83 37.96 -106.58
C LYS A 2 54.42 37.81 -105.91
N LYS A 3 53.43 37.29 -106.69
CA LYS A 3 52.01 37.13 -106.15
C LYS A 3 51.83 35.88 -105.31
N SER A 4 52.55 34.80 -105.55
CA SER A 4 52.45 33.58 -104.69
C SER A 4 53.03 33.74 -103.29
N LEU A 5 54.02 34.63 -103.15
CA LEU A 5 54.68 34.90 -101.86
C LEU A 5 53.72 35.65 -100.91
N ILE A 6 52.90 36.54 -101.52
CA ILE A 6 51.87 37.28 -100.70
C ILE A 6 50.83 36.36 -100.14
N TYR A 7 50.36 35.37 -100.95
CA TYR A 7 49.37 34.40 -100.46
C TYR A 7 49.89 33.50 -99.34
N ILE A 8 51.20 33.14 -99.40
CA ILE A 8 51.81 32.34 -98.32
C ILE A 8 51.93 33.13 -97.02
N ILE A 9 52.24 34.44 -97.14
CA ILE A 9 52.33 35.30 -95.96
C ILE A 9 50.94 35.53 -95.35
N VAL A 10 49.92 35.71 -96.13
CA VAL A 10 48.54 35.88 -95.64
C VAL A 10 48.02 34.57 -95.06
N ALA A 11 48.30 33.43 -95.65
CA ALA A 11 47.95 32.14 -95.03
C ALA A 11 48.64 31.88 -93.68
N ALA A 12 49.95 32.25 -93.60
CA ALA A 12 50.67 32.10 -92.31
C ALA A 12 50.14 33.03 -91.26
N LEU A 13 49.70 34.25 -91.59
CA LEU A 13 49.07 35.17 -90.63
C LEU A 13 47.71 34.67 -90.15
N LEU A 14 46.92 34.10 -91.08
CA LEU A 14 45.61 33.51 -90.71
C LEU A 14 45.76 32.27 -89.80
N ILE A 15 46.77 31.43 -90.11
CA ILE A 15 47.04 30.27 -89.23
C ILE A 15 47.57 30.72 -87.85
N GLY A 16 48.45 31.75 -87.85
CA GLY A 16 48.95 32.31 -86.60
C GLY A 16 47.85 32.94 -85.73
N TRP A 17 46.90 33.66 -86.36
CA TRP A 17 45.76 34.23 -85.70
C TRP A 17 44.79 33.16 -85.20
N GLY A 18 44.52 32.11 -85.97
CA GLY A 18 43.74 30.95 -85.57
C GLY A 18 44.34 30.22 -84.36
N ALA A 19 45.65 30.00 -84.35
CA ALA A 19 46.35 29.36 -83.25
C ALA A 19 46.31 30.23 -81.99
N TYR A 20 46.48 31.54 -82.13
CA TYR A 20 46.39 32.47 -80.99
C TYR A 20 45.04 32.51 -80.31
N THR A 21 43.94 32.43 -81.10
CA THR A 21 42.58 32.41 -80.56
C THR A 21 42.26 31.07 -79.93
N ILE A 22 42.75 29.97 -80.41
CA ILE A 22 42.53 28.63 -79.77
C ILE A 22 43.26 28.49 -78.47
N VAL A 23 44.48 28.95 -78.35
CA VAL A 23 45.29 28.92 -77.16
C VAL A 23 44.72 29.89 -76.06
N GLY A 24 44.25 31.06 -76.52
CA GLY A 24 43.65 32.06 -75.62
C GLY A 24 42.31 31.59 -75.07
N ASN A 25 41.54 30.82 -75.81
CA ASN A 25 40.23 30.30 -75.38
C ASN A 25 40.39 29.11 -74.46
N LYS A 26 41.43 28.28 -74.64
CA LYS A 26 41.67 27.12 -73.77
C LYS A 26 42.06 27.55 -72.34
N SER A 27 42.84 28.60 -72.18
CA SER A 27 43.24 29.13 -70.89
C SER A 27 42.14 29.84 -70.14
N LYS A 28 41.12 30.33 -70.86
CA LYS A 28 39.90 30.88 -70.20
C LYS A 28 38.95 29.83 -69.64
N GLN A 29 38.76 28.74 -70.45
CA GLN A 29 37.93 27.61 -70.00
C GLN A 29 38.54 26.87 -68.80
N GLU A 30 39.88 26.71 -68.77
CA GLU A 30 40.50 26.07 -67.63
C GLU A 30 40.37 26.92 -66.31
N LYS A 31 40.34 28.26 -66.44
CA LYS A 31 40.14 29.14 -65.32
C LYS A 31 38.70 29.13 -64.85
N GLU A 32 37.71 29.14 -65.76
CA GLU A 32 36.29 29.06 -65.34
C GLU A 32 35.97 27.71 -64.72
N VAL A 33 36.49 26.61 -65.26
CA VAL A 33 36.27 25.28 -64.61
C VAL A 33 36.95 25.19 -63.26
N ALA A 34 38.14 25.80 -63.08
CA ALA A 34 38.83 25.80 -61.79
C ALA A 34 38.15 26.71 -60.78
N GLU A 35 37.48 27.77 -61.22
CA GLU A 35 36.73 28.66 -60.35
C GLU A 35 35.40 28.07 -59.92
N VAL A 36 34.71 27.35 -60.83
CA VAL A 36 33.50 26.61 -60.51
C VAL A 36 33.80 25.40 -59.63
N ALA A 37 34.96 24.76 -59.78
CA ALA A 37 35.39 23.65 -58.94
C ALA A 37 35.82 24.12 -57.51
N LYS A 38 36.16 25.40 -57.37
CA LYS A 38 36.44 26.00 -56.03
C LYS A 38 35.19 26.48 -55.29
N GLN A 39 34.09 26.68 -55.96
CA GLN A 39 32.77 26.83 -55.33
C GLN A 39 32.22 25.46 -54.97
N VAL A 40 32.96 24.71 -54.17
CA VAL A 40 32.31 23.69 -53.35
C VAL A 40 31.34 24.47 -52.46
N ASP A 41 30.09 24.47 -52.83
CA ASP A 41 29.03 25.04 -52.09
C ASP A 41 29.11 24.47 -50.67
N LYS A 42 29.65 25.28 -49.76
CA LYS A 42 29.62 24.90 -48.33
C LYS A 42 28.19 24.91 -47.92
N ILE A 43 27.57 23.73 -47.99
CA ILE A 43 26.23 23.54 -47.47
C ILE A 43 26.32 23.79 -45.95
N ASN A 44 25.80 24.90 -45.54
CA ASN A 44 25.67 25.19 -44.09
C ASN A 44 24.62 24.23 -43.52
N VAL A 45 25.10 23.18 -42.86
CA VAL A 45 24.23 22.28 -42.11
C VAL A 45 24.20 22.74 -40.66
N ASN A 46 23.02 23.02 -40.19
CA ASN A 46 22.80 23.25 -38.76
C ASN A 46 22.87 21.89 -38.06
N VAL A 47 23.94 21.65 -37.33
CA VAL A 47 24.08 20.47 -36.49
C VAL A 47 23.68 20.85 -35.06
N VAL A 48 22.75 20.11 -34.49
CA VAL A 48 22.40 20.20 -33.09
C VAL A 48 23.05 19.03 -32.40
N THR A 49 23.85 19.31 -31.41
CA THR A 49 24.44 18.26 -30.56
C THR A 49 23.31 17.65 -29.75
N ALA A 50 23.10 16.35 -29.89
CA ALA A 50 22.16 15.61 -29.07
C ALA A 50 22.77 15.46 -27.64
N ASN A 51 22.25 16.20 -26.72
CA ASN A 51 22.56 16.03 -25.30
C ASN A 51 21.61 15.01 -24.69
N ARG A 52 22.17 14.12 -23.88
CA ARG A 52 21.35 13.27 -23.02
C ARG A 52 20.90 14.12 -21.83
N GLU A 53 19.62 14.42 -21.79
CA GLU A 53 18.99 15.03 -20.64
C GLU A 53 18.21 13.96 -19.87
N ASN A 54 18.47 13.88 -18.58
CA ASN A 54 17.66 13.01 -17.72
C ASN A 54 16.34 13.71 -17.47
N ILE A 55 15.30 13.22 -18.10
CA ILE A 55 13.94 13.69 -17.86
C ILE A 55 13.44 12.96 -16.61
N ASN A 56 13.44 13.63 -15.48
CA ASN A 56 12.74 13.17 -14.28
C ASN A 56 11.26 13.44 -14.49
N THR A 57 10.51 12.39 -14.76
CA THR A 57 9.06 12.48 -14.80
C THR A 57 8.52 12.21 -13.40
N ASP A 58 8.26 13.25 -12.66
CA ASP A 58 7.56 13.14 -11.37
C ASP A 58 6.08 12.86 -11.67
N TYR A 59 5.64 11.69 -11.25
CA TYR A 59 4.23 11.32 -11.28
C TYR A 59 3.62 11.53 -9.91
N SER A 60 2.70 12.47 -9.79
CA SER A 60 1.92 12.66 -8.58
C SER A 60 0.49 12.17 -8.80
N ALA A 61 0.04 11.27 -7.95
CA ALA A 61 -1.33 10.79 -7.95
C ALA A 61 -1.97 11.11 -6.61
N ASN A 62 -3.18 11.65 -6.64
CA ASN A 62 -3.99 11.82 -5.45
C ASN A 62 -4.79 10.54 -5.20
N GLY A 63 -4.80 10.08 -3.96
CA GLY A 63 -5.53 8.89 -3.56
C GLY A 63 -5.90 8.95 -2.09
N THR A 64 -6.90 8.17 -1.71
CA THR A 64 -7.30 7.99 -0.32
C THR A 64 -6.88 6.59 0.13
N PHE A 65 -6.20 6.52 1.27
CA PHE A 65 -5.89 5.22 1.90
C PHE A 65 -7.13 4.68 2.58
N ILE A 66 -7.57 3.51 2.15
CA ILE A 66 -8.68 2.79 2.78
C ILE A 66 -8.07 1.64 3.60
N PRO A 67 -8.46 1.48 4.87
CA PRO A 67 -7.98 0.38 5.68
C PRO A 67 -8.48 -0.95 5.09
N LYS A 68 -7.64 -1.98 5.17
CA LYS A 68 -8.01 -3.34 4.72
C LYS A 68 -9.20 -3.90 5.50
N GLN A 69 -9.30 -3.54 6.77
CA GLN A 69 -10.37 -3.96 7.67
C GLN A 69 -10.63 -2.87 8.71
N GLU A 70 -11.89 -2.56 8.91
CA GLU A 70 -12.37 -1.64 9.94
C GLU A 70 -13.46 -2.34 10.73
N THR A 71 -13.43 -2.22 12.06
CA THR A 71 -14.39 -2.85 12.96
C THR A 71 -14.79 -1.86 14.04
N ASN A 72 -16.09 -1.66 14.17
CA ASN A 72 -16.65 -0.90 15.29
C ASN A 72 -16.78 -1.82 16.50
N GLN A 73 -16.09 -1.47 17.58
CA GLN A 73 -16.15 -2.23 18.81
C GLN A 73 -17.09 -1.54 19.79
N SER A 74 -18.16 -2.23 20.17
CA SER A 74 -19.11 -1.79 21.19
C SER A 74 -19.01 -2.66 22.43
N ALA A 75 -19.64 -2.21 23.52
CA ALA A 75 -19.79 -3.00 24.73
C ALA A 75 -20.95 -4.00 24.56
N ASP A 76 -20.75 -5.22 25.05
CA ASP A 76 -21.78 -6.27 25.03
C ASP A 76 -22.87 -6.05 26.09
N ILE A 77 -22.60 -5.22 27.11
CA ILE A 77 -23.55 -4.85 28.14
C ILE A 77 -23.69 -3.34 28.27
N SER A 78 -24.88 -2.90 28.65
CA SER A 78 -25.14 -1.49 28.96
C SER A 78 -24.65 -1.13 30.37
N GLY A 79 -24.00 0.03 30.48
CA GLY A 79 -23.54 0.52 31.79
C GLY A 79 -22.67 1.77 31.66
N ARG A 80 -22.30 2.32 32.82
CA ARG A 80 -21.44 3.50 32.88
C ARG A 80 -19.98 3.08 32.70
N VAL A 81 -19.30 3.69 31.72
CA VAL A 81 -17.86 3.53 31.54
C VAL A 81 -17.11 4.16 32.72
N VAL A 82 -16.26 3.36 33.36
CA VAL A 82 -15.43 3.79 34.49
C VAL A 82 -14.05 4.24 34.01
N SER A 83 -13.47 3.51 33.07
CA SER A 83 -12.13 3.78 32.58
C SER A 83 -12.00 3.44 31.10
N VAL A 84 -11.23 4.27 30.36
CA VAL A 84 -10.81 4.01 28.99
C VAL A 84 -9.30 3.96 28.98
N TYR A 85 -8.72 2.85 28.53
CA TYR A 85 -7.28 2.57 28.61
C TYR A 85 -6.53 2.93 27.33
N VAL A 86 -7.23 3.33 26.26
CA VAL A 86 -6.66 3.60 24.95
C VAL A 86 -6.96 5.03 24.51
N LYS A 87 -6.09 5.55 23.64
CA LYS A 87 -6.25 6.85 22.97
C LYS A 87 -6.38 6.63 21.46
N GLU A 88 -6.93 7.61 20.75
CA GLU A 88 -6.90 7.65 19.29
C GLU A 88 -5.45 7.59 18.80
N GLY A 89 -5.18 6.84 17.75
CA GLY A 89 -3.83 6.55 17.26
C GLY A 89 -3.08 5.44 18.01
N SER A 90 -3.58 4.94 19.15
CA SER A 90 -2.92 3.86 19.88
C SER A 90 -3.01 2.53 19.15
N ARG A 91 -1.90 1.77 19.13
CA ARG A 91 -1.90 0.38 18.68
C ARG A 91 -2.42 -0.54 19.78
N VAL A 92 -3.26 -1.49 19.40
CA VAL A 92 -3.86 -2.49 20.29
C VAL A 92 -3.73 -3.88 19.70
N GLY A 93 -3.55 -4.87 20.57
CA GLY A 93 -3.58 -6.29 20.22
C GLY A 93 -4.98 -6.87 20.34
N ALA A 94 -5.26 -7.96 19.61
CA ALA A 94 -6.49 -8.71 19.78
C ALA A 94 -6.64 -9.18 21.23
N GLY A 95 -7.85 -9.05 21.81
CA GLY A 95 -8.15 -9.36 23.22
C GLY A 95 -7.72 -8.31 24.24
N GLN A 96 -7.00 -7.25 23.84
CA GLN A 96 -6.59 -6.17 24.74
C GLN A 96 -7.82 -5.41 25.25
N VAL A 97 -7.84 -5.11 26.55
CA VAL A 97 -8.92 -4.32 27.18
C VAL A 97 -8.82 -2.86 26.76
N LEU A 98 -9.88 -2.35 26.18
CA LEU A 98 -9.99 -0.97 25.69
C LEU A 98 -10.67 -0.05 26.70
N ALA A 99 -11.73 -0.56 27.33
CA ALA A 99 -12.50 0.17 28.33
C ALA A 99 -13.08 -0.78 29.37
N SER A 100 -13.48 -0.24 30.51
CA SER A 100 -14.14 -0.95 31.59
C SER A 100 -15.44 -0.27 31.93
N ILE A 101 -16.50 -1.07 32.07
CA ILE A 101 -17.83 -0.67 32.49
C ILE A 101 -17.92 -0.93 34.00
N LYS A 102 -18.75 -0.15 34.71
CA LYS A 102 -19.03 -0.33 36.11
C LYS A 102 -19.60 -1.73 36.37
N ARG A 103 -18.97 -2.47 37.32
CA ARG A 103 -19.21 -3.90 37.51
C ARG A 103 -19.73 -4.25 38.93
N ASP A 104 -19.89 -3.26 39.81
CA ASP A 104 -20.20 -3.50 41.24
C ASP A 104 -21.42 -4.39 41.47
N ALA A 105 -22.52 -4.16 40.74
CA ALA A 105 -23.72 -4.97 40.80
C ALA A 105 -23.49 -6.42 40.32
N ILE A 106 -22.76 -6.58 39.23
CA ILE A 106 -22.45 -7.89 38.64
C ILE A 106 -21.52 -8.68 39.55
N GLU A 107 -20.59 -8.01 40.26
CA GLU A 107 -19.70 -8.63 41.23
C GLU A 107 -20.49 -9.21 42.44
N VAL A 108 -21.52 -8.52 42.87
CA VAL A 108 -22.45 -9.04 43.89
C VAL A 108 -23.20 -10.28 43.38
N ASP A 109 -23.70 -10.24 42.13
CA ASP A 109 -24.40 -11.39 41.53
C ASP A 109 -23.46 -12.61 41.39
N VAL A 110 -22.18 -12.39 40.98
CA VAL A 110 -21.18 -13.48 40.93
C VAL A 110 -20.94 -14.07 42.31
N THR A 111 -20.77 -13.23 43.34
CA THR A 111 -20.56 -13.69 44.72
C THR A 111 -21.75 -14.49 45.23
N GLN A 112 -22.97 -14.04 44.96
CA GLN A 112 -24.20 -14.76 45.31
C GLN A 112 -24.26 -16.14 44.65
N ALA A 113 -23.95 -16.20 43.34
CA ALA A 113 -23.90 -17.47 42.60
C ALA A 113 -22.83 -18.41 43.14
N GLN A 114 -21.66 -17.90 43.53
CA GLN A 114 -20.59 -18.67 44.16
C GLN A 114 -21.01 -19.25 45.51
N ASN A 115 -21.68 -18.46 46.36
CA ASN A 115 -22.22 -18.93 47.65
C ASN A 115 -23.23 -20.04 47.44
N ASN A 116 -24.14 -19.89 46.46
CA ASN A 116 -25.14 -20.92 46.12
C ASN A 116 -24.46 -22.21 45.61
N LEU A 117 -23.41 -22.08 44.80
CA LEU A 117 -22.62 -23.23 44.34
C LEU A 117 -21.95 -23.94 45.52
N GLN A 118 -21.35 -23.19 46.46
CA GLN A 118 -20.73 -23.76 47.66
C GLN A 118 -21.73 -24.57 48.50
N ASN A 119 -22.93 -24.04 48.71
CA ASN A 119 -23.99 -24.76 49.38
C ASN A 119 -24.39 -26.04 48.65
N ALA A 120 -24.58 -25.97 47.34
CA ALA A 120 -24.93 -27.13 46.52
C ALA A 120 -23.84 -28.22 46.54
N ILE A 121 -22.54 -27.84 46.59
CA ILE A 121 -21.44 -28.79 46.77
C ILE A 121 -21.53 -29.52 48.08
N ILE A 122 -21.72 -28.78 49.17
CA ILE A 122 -21.84 -29.35 50.51
C ILE A 122 -23.03 -30.30 50.62
N ASP A 123 -24.18 -29.88 50.09
CA ASP A 123 -25.38 -30.68 50.10
C ASP A 123 -25.22 -31.96 49.26
N ASN A 124 -24.69 -31.85 48.06
CA ASN A 124 -24.43 -33.03 47.21
C ASN A 124 -23.51 -34.02 47.94
N GLN A 125 -22.45 -33.53 48.57
CA GLN A 125 -21.52 -34.36 49.32
C GLN A 125 -22.18 -35.08 50.49
N ARG A 126 -23.12 -34.43 51.20
CA ARG A 126 -23.95 -35.01 52.27
C ARG A 126 -24.83 -36.13 51.70
N TYR A 127 -25.54 -35.87 50.60
CA TYR A 127 -26.37 -36.84 49.92
C TYR A 127 -25.58 -38.03 49.39
N GLU A 128 -24.38 -37.83 48.84
CA GLU A 128 -23.50 -38.89 48.41
C GLU A 128 -23.04 -39.81 49.58
N ASN A 129 -22.69 -39.22 50.71
CA ASN A 129 -22.32 -39.96 51.89
C ASN A 129 -23.53 -40.71 52.50
N ALA A 130 -24.68 -40.06 52.59
CA ALA A 130 -25.90 -40.69 53.10
C ALA A 130 -26.40 -41.83 52.20
N TYR A 131 -26.22 -41.70 50.86
CA TYR A 131 -26.57 -42.78 49.92
C TYR A 131 -25.72 -44.03 50.11
N LYS A 132 -24.42 -43.89 50.41
CA LYS A 132 -23.51 -44.99 50.69
C LYS A 132 -23.94 -45.82 51.93
N THR A 133 -24.58 -45.18 52.86
CA THR A 133 -25.10 -45.80 54.11
C THR A 133 -26.56 -46.18 54.04
N GLY A 134 -27.23 -46.02 52.88
CA GLY A 134 -28.65 -46.33 52.69
C GLY A 134 -29.60 -45.27 53.30
N GLY A 135 -29.10 -44.12 53.73
CA GLY A 135 -29.89 -43.08 54.40
C GLY A 135 -30.74 -42.21 53.47
N VAL A 136 -30.52 -42.27 52.18
CA VAL A 136 -31.29 -41.52 51.17
C VAL A 136 -31.54 -42.35 49.93
N THR A 137 -32.57 -42.00 49.15
CA THR A 137 -32.92 -42.66 47.89
C THR A 137 -32.01 -42.16 46.74
N LYS A 138 -31.89 -43.00 45.71
CA LYS A 138 -31.18 -42.63 44.48
C LYS A 138 -31.75 -41.34 43.87
N GLN A 139 -33.10 -41.18 43.89
CA GLN A 139 -33.75 -40.00 43.38
C GLN A 139 -33.31 -38.73 44.11
N GLN A 140 -33.16 -38.80 45.46
CA GLN A 140 -32.69 -37.65 46.26
C GLN A 140 -31.24 -37.31 45.92
N LEU A 141 -30.36 -38.28 45.74
CA LEU A 141 -28.98 -38.09 45.26
C LEU A 141 -28.95 -37.47 43.86
N ASP A 142 -29.73 -37.99 42.94
CA ASP A 142 -29.77 -37.46 41.57
C ASP A 142 -30.32 -36.02 41.53
N ASN A 143 -31.28 -35.69 42.35
CA ASN A 143 -31.77 -34.32 42.52
C ASN A 143 -30.68 -33.37 43.07
N SER A 144 -29.90 -33.81 44.09
CA SER A 144 -28.81 -32.99 44.60
C SER A 144 -27.71 -32.76 43.55
N ARG A 145 -27.41 -33.77 42.71
CA ARG A 145 -26.49 -33.64 41.59
C ARG A 145 -26.98 -32.65 40.54
N LEU A 146 -28.29 -32.66 40.27
CA LEU A 146 -28.91 -31.69 39.36
C LEU A 146 -28.81 -30.26 39.90
N GLN A 147 -29.09 -30.07 41.18
CA GLN A 147 -28.91 -28.78 41.87
C GLN A 147 -27.48 -28.25 41.78
N LEU A 148 -26.48 -29.12 42.01
CA LEU A 148 -25.08 -28.79 41.86
C LEU A 148 -24.74 -28.35 40.43
N LYS A 149 -25.20 -29.06 39.40
CA LYS A 149 -25.02 -28.69 37.98
C LYS A 149 -25.65 -27.34 37.67
N ASN A 150 -26.86 -27.08 38.19
CA ASN A 150 -27.56 -25.81 38.00
C ASN A 150 -26.79 -24.65 38.63
N ALA A 151 -26.28 -24.84 39.86
CA ALA A 151 -25.46 -23.84 40.55
C ALA A 151 -24.15 -23.57 39.82
N GLN A 152 -23.49 -24.60 39.28
CA GLN A 152 -22.30 -24.45 38.44
C GLN A 152 -22.61 -23.62 37.17
N ALA A 153 -23.74 -23.89 36.49
CA ALA A 153 -24.18 -23.16 35.32
C ALA A 153 -24.47 -21.67 35.66
N ALA A 154 -25.07 -21.41 36.82
CA ALA A 154 -25.35 -20.06 37.28
C ALA A 154 -24.06 -19.23 37.48
N VAL A 155 -23.03 -19.81 38.16
CA VAL A 155 -21.72 -19.16 38.31
C VAL A 155 -21.09 -18.86 36.98
N ARG A 156 -21.12 -19.85 36.03
CA ARG A 156 -20.59 -19.65 34.71
C ARG A 156 -21.29 -18.50 33.97
N SER A 157 -22.61 -18.42 34.03
CA SER A 157 -23.39 -17.35 33.43
C SER A 157 -23.00 -15.97 33.97
N GLN A 158 -22.92 -15.83 35.29
CA GLN A 158 -22.51 -14.55 35.93
C GLN A 158 -21.06 -14.20 35.62
N SER A 159 -20.16 -15.19 35.51
CA SER A 159 -18.76 -14.97 35.12
C SER A 159 -18.61 -14.46 33.69
N VAL A 160 -19.44 -14.93 32.75
CA VAL A 160 -19.49 -14.38 31.38
C VAL A 160 -19.94 -12.92 31.42
N ARG A 161 -21.05 -12.60 32.10
CA ARG A 161 -21.51 -11.21 32.27
C ARG A 161 -20.44 -10.29 32.90
N MET A 162 -19.68 -10.82 33.85
CA MET A 162 -18.55 -10.11 34.47
C MET A 162 -17.44 -9.83 33.46
N ASN A 163 -17.13 -10.77 32.55
CA ASN A 163 -16.15 -10.55 31.48
C ASN A 163 -16.65 -9.52 30.47
N ASP A 164 -17.94 -9.48 30.20
CA ASP A 164 -18.57 -8.56 29.26
C ASP A 164 -18.52 -7.09 29.72
N THR A 165 -18.19 -6.86 31.03
CA THR A 165 -17.89 -5.51 31.55
C THR A 165 -16.58 -4.93 30.96
N LYS A 166 -15.75 -5.74 30.36
CA LYS A 166 -14.47 -5.33 29.76
C LYS A 166 -14.60 -5.31 28.25
N VAL A 167 -14.65 -4.13 27.66
CA VAL A 167 -14.62 -3.98 26.20
C VAL A 167 -13.23 -4.35 25.71
N ARG A 168 -13.15 -5.34 24.81
CA ARG A 168 -11.89 -5.85 24.29
C ARG A 168 -11.79 -5.65 22.78
N ALA A 169 -10.57 -5.48 22.28
CA ALA A 169 -10.32 -5.43 20.85
C ALA A 169 -10.57 -6.81 20.21
N GLY A 170 -11.44 -6.88 19.22
CA GLY A 170 -11.69 -8.12 18.46
C GLY A 170 -10.53 -8.47 17.52
N ILE A 171 -9.81 -7.47 17.02
CA ILE A 171 -8.68 -7.60 16.11
C ILE A 171 -7.51 -6.73 16.57
N SER A 172 -6.30 -7.05 16.12
CA SER A 172 -5.15 -6.17 16.29
C SER A 172 -5.19 -5.03 15.29
N GLY A 173 -4.89 -3.81 15.73
CA GLY A 173 -4.95 -2.65 14.85
C GLY A 173 -4.61 -1.35 15.55
N THR A 174 -4.99 -0.24 14.93
CA THR A 174 -4.85 1.11 15.49
C THR A 174 -6.23 1.70 15.73
N ILE A 175 -6.42 2.34 16.87
CA ILE A 175 -7.67 3.03 17.21
C ILE A 175 -7.79 4.28 16.35
N ASN A 176 -8.81 4.30 15.49
CA ASN A 176 -9.07 5.44 14.62
C ASN A 176 -9.83 6.54 15.38
N LYS A 177 -10.96 6.17 16.00
CA LYS A 177 -11.83 7.12 16.71
C LYS A 177 -12.48 6.43 17.92
N LYS A 178 -12.72 7.19 18.98
CA LYS A 178 -13.55 6.78 20.13
C LYS A 178 -14.75 7.72 20.25
N TRP A 179 -15.88 7.18 20.59
CA TRP A 179 -17.15 7.91 20.78
C TRP A 179 -17.43 8.08 22.27
#